data_5363bdf7627aa64fdeb5e4097663e111
#
_entry.id   5363bdf7627aa64fdeb5e4097663e111
#
_cell.length_a   1.000
_cell.length_b   1.000
_cell.length_c   1.000
_cell.angle_alpha   90.00
_cell.angle_beta   90.00
_cell.angle_gamma   90.00
#
_symmetry.space_group_name_H-M   'P 1'
#
loop_
_entity.id
_entity.type
_entity.pdbx_description
1 polymer ?
#
loop_
_entity_poly.entity_id
_entity_poly.type
_entity_poly.pdbx_seq_one_letter_code
_entity_poly.pdbx_strand_id
1 'polypeptide(L)'
;MPRLHTTRRPVFVTVLLLGLALAGVLALTASATSGAKQATPRGYYLALGDSIAYGFQPGKPQTAPPSSFDTGYVDVFAARLRKLSPSLQVVNYGCPGESTRTFVAGGCDGRGDVKALHDAYKGVQLDAALSFLRAHPRDVSPITVTLWGNDWLPVLLGTCHGGLACARKQAPSETKAFASRLTAILRRIRAAAPGAEIIVTGAWNPDPRYLRQLAPVYQSFEAAIARAATGSQAKIAPMLPVLNPAGSLQAQRARLCKFTFICSKGDPHPTDAGYRAIADAVMRASR
;
A
#
# COMPACT_ATOMS: atom_id res chain seq x y z
N MET A 1 -83.77 -36.39 11.44
CA MET A 1 -84.16 -36.18 10.06
C MET A 1 -85.10 -34.98 10.01
N PRO A 2 -84.75 -33.86 9.43
CA PRO A 2 -85.09 -33.51 8.07
C PRO A 2 -83.96 -32.73 7.39
N ARG A 3 -84.00 -32.77 6.07
CA ARG A 3 -83.10 -32.10 5.13
C ARG A 3 -83.56 -30.66 4.94
N LEU A 4 -82.54 -29.72 4.97
CA LEU A 4 -82.78 -28.33 4.55
C LEU A 4 -81.99 -28.11 3.21
N HIS A 5 -82.77 -27.81 2.18
CA HIS A 5 -82.26 -27.36 0.89
C HIS A 5 -81.90 -25.87 1.02
N THR A 6 -80.70 -25.53 0.63
CA THR A 6 -80.24 -24.14 0.42
C THR A 6 -79.97 -23.92 -1.06
N THR A 7 -80.81 -23.08 -1.63
CA THR A 7 -80.73 -22.61 -3.02
C THR A 7 -79.54 -21.64 -3.19
N ARG A 8 -78.63 -21.94 -4.16
CA ARG A 8 -77.54 -21.04 -4.63
C ARG A 8 -78.14 -20.02 -5.60
N ARG A 9 -77.95 -18.73 -5.33
CA ARG A 9 -78.14 -17.65 -6.33
C ARG A 9 -76.80 -17.35 -6.98
N PRO A 10 -76.74 -17.17 -8.32
CA PRO A 10 -75.52 -16.74 -9.01
C PRO A 10 -75.35 -15.22 -8.85
N VAL A 11 -74.19 -14.79 -8.41
CA VAL A 11 -73.81 -13.38 -8.40
C VAL A 11 -73.05 -13.15 -9.72
N PHE A 12 -73.60 -12.36 -10.61
CA PHE A 12 -72.90 -11.85 -11.79
C PHE A 12 -71.88 -10.80 -11.31
N VAL A 13 -70.60 -11.09 -11.48
CA VAL A 13 -69.50 -10.11 -11.31
C VAL A 13 -69.19 -9.51 -12.66
N THR A 14 -69.61 -8.26 -12.84
CA THR A 14 -69.20 -7.44 -14.00
C THR A 14 -67.75 -7.06 -13.88
N VAL A 15 -66.90 -7.60 -14.74
CA VAL A 15 -65.46 -7.23 -14.79
C VAL A 15 -65.33 -5.97 -15.65
N LEU A 16 -65.08 -4.84 -14.98
CA LEU A 16 -64.75 -3.58 -15.63
C LEU A 16 -63.24 -3.60 -15.97
N LEU A 17 -62.87 -3.75 -17.23
CA LEU A 17 -61.50 -3.63 -17.71
C LEU A 17 -61.13 -2.15 -17.77
N LEU A 18 -60.43 -1.65 -16.75
CA LEU A 18 -59.70 -0.39 -16.84
C LEU A 18 -58.29 -0.68 -17.40
N GLY A 19 -58.09 -0.28 -18.65
CA GLY A 19 -56.75 -0.26 -19.30
C GLY A 19 -55.88 0.86 -18.67
N LEU A 20 -54.90 0.51 -17.82
CA LEU A 20 -53.84 1.41 -17.41
C LEU A 20 -52.69 1.27 -18.44
N ALA A 21 -52.55 2.29 -19.27
CA ALA A 21 -51.32 2.47 -20.06
C ALA A 21 -50.18 2.84 -19.10
N LEU A 22 -49.26 1.88 -18.79
CA LEU A 22 -47.99 2.14 -18.13
C LEU A 22 -47.02 2.72 -19.18
N ALA A 23 -46.91 4.05 -19.23
CA ALA A 23 -45.78 4.71 -19.87
C ALA A 23 -44.53 4.45 -19.05
N GLY A 24 -43.73 3.46 -19.46
CA GLY A 24 -42.45 3.17 -18.86
C GLY A 24 -41.44 4.28 -19.18
N VAL A 25 -41.20 5.19 -18.22
CA VAL A 25 -40.08 6.10 -18.27
C VAL A 25 -38.83 5.28 -17.90
N LEU A 26 -38.08 4.84 -18.92
CA LEU A 26 -36.70 4.37 -18.74
C LEU A 26 -35.86 5.57 -18.31
N ALA A 27 -35.71 5.75 -16.99
CA ALA A 27 -34.65 6.62 -16.47
C ALA A 27 -33.33 5.91 -16.72
N LEU A 28 -32.62 6.31 -17.79
CA LEU A 28 -31.21 6.00 -17.97
C LEU A 28 -30.46 6.72 -16.82
N THR A 29 -30.20 6.00 -15.73
CA THR A 29 -29.22 6.43 -14.73
C THR A 29 -27.85 6.30 -15.40
N ALA A 30 -27.40 7.36 -16.04
CA ALA A 30 -26.01 7.52 -16.38
C ALA A 30 -25.23 7.51 -15.06
N SER A 31 -24.67 6.36 -14.69
CA SER A 31 -23.65 6.28 -13.65
C SER A 31 -22.46 7.10 -14.14
N ALA A 32 -22.45 8.38 -13.77
CA ALA A 32 -21.27 9.19 -13.90
C ALA A 32 -20.21 8.54 -13.00
N THR A 33 -19.34 7.72 -13.59
CA THR A 33 -18.08 7.35 -12.99
C THR A 33 -17.34 8.68 -12.78
N SER A 34 -17.50 9.25 -11.58
CA SER A 34 -16.70 10.35 -11.12
C SER A 34 -15.28 9.82 -11.07
N GLY A 35 -14.54 9.97 -12.16
CA GLY A 35 -13.12 9.74 -12.21
C GLY A 35 -12.50 10.64 -11.14
N ALA A 36 -12.13 10.06 -10.00
CA ALA A 36 -11.47 10.80 -8.94
C ALA A 36 -10.25 11.48 -9.57
N LYS A 37 -10.28 12.80 -9.65
CA LYS A 37 -9.21 13.59 -10.25
C LYS A 37 -7.98 13.42 -9.37
N GLN A 38 -6.87 12.98 -9.97
CA GLN A 38 -5.61 12.89 -9.26
C GLN A 38 -5.28 14.22 -8.59
N ALA A 39 -4.88 14.19 -7.31
CA ALA A 39 -4.46 15.40 -6.62
C ALA A 39 -3.25 16.00 -7.34
N THR A 40 -3.29 17.30 -7.59
CA THR A 40 -2.17 18.02 -8.21
C THR A 40 -0.99 18.00 -7.24
N PRO A 41 0.20 17.53 -7.66
CA PRO A 41 1.39 17.60 -6.83
C PRO A 41 1.70 19.06 -6.47
N ARG A 42 2.25 19.25 -5.26
CA ARG A 42 2.74 20.57 -4.82
C ARG A 42 4.23 20.71 -5.13
N GLY A 43 4.94 21.66 -4.53
CA GLY A 43 6.36 21.90 -4.76
C GLY A 43 7.26 20.70 -4.49
N TYR A 44 6.90 19.87 -3.48
CA TYR A 44 7.71 18.72 -3.07
C TYR A 44 6.92 17.41 -3.02
N TYR A 45 7.55 16.33 -3.47
CA TYR A 45 7.22 14.95 -3.16
C TYR A 45 8.20 14.45 -2.09
N LEU A 46 7.71 14.02 -0.93
CA LEU A 46 8.51 13.46 0.15
C LEU A 46 8.33 11.95 0.22
N ALA A 47 9.43 11.20 0.03
CA ALA A 47 9.45 9.74 0.16
C ALA A 47 10.16 9.33 1.46
N LEU A 48 9.50 8.47 2.23
CA LEU A 48 9.92 8.00 3.54
C LEU A 48 9.91 6.47 3.59
N GLY A 49 10.81 5.91 4.36
CA GLY A 49 10.80 4.47 4.64
C GLY A 49 12.15 3.78 4.50
N ASP A 50 12.08 2.55 4.02
CA ASP A 50 13.17 1.59 4.01
C ASP A 50 13.92 1.50 2.66
N SER A 51 14.57 0.35 2.43
CA SER A 51 15.27 0.02 1.19
C SER A 51 14.39 0.08 -0.07
N ILE A 52 13.09 -0.15 0.07
CA ILE A 52 12.14 -0.08 -1.04
C ILE A 52 11.92 1.38 -1.45
N ALA A 53 11.81 2.29 -0.48
CA ALA A 53 11.76 3.73 -0.74
C ALA A 53 13.09 4.26 -1.30
N TYR A 54 14.21 3.72 -0.82
CA TYR A 54 15.53 4.03 -1.35
C TYR A 54 15.71 3.59 -2.81
N GLY A 55 15.01 2.55 -3.27
CA GLY A 55 15.22 1.93 -4.59
C GLY A 55 16.32 0.88 -4.60
N PHE A 56 16.66 0.29 -3.45
CA PHE A 56 17.77 -0.66 -3.31
C PHE A 56 17.60 -1.87 -4.23
N GLN A 57 18.72 -2.30 -4.83
CA GLN A 57 18.81 -3.51 -5.66
C GLN A 57 20.10 -4.28 -5.35
N PRO A 58 20.00 -5.59 -5.06
CA PRO A 58 21.15 -6.42 -4.80
C PRO A 58 22.04 -6.54 -6.04
N GLY A 59 23.36 -6.47 -5.83
CA GLY A 59 24.36 -6.55 -6.89
C GLY A 59 24.81 -5.20 -7.44
N LYS A 60 24.21 -4.10 -7.02
CA LYS A 60 24.84 -2.78 -7.15
C LYS A 60 25.88 -2.63 -6.04
N PRO A 61 27.09 -2.11 -6.34
CA PRO A 61 28.13 -1.95 -5.32
C PRO A 61 27.67 -1.02 -4.19
N GLN A 62 28.06 -1.31 -2.96
CA GLN A 62 27.82 -0.40 -1.81
C GLN A 62 28.46 0.98 -2.04
N THR A 63 29.52 1.05 -2.85
CA THR A 63 30.20 2.30 -3.24
C THR A 63 29.45 3.06 -4.34
N ALA A 64 28.40 2.50 -4.93
CA ALA A 64 27.63 3.16 -5.98
C ALA A 64 26.98 4.45 -5.44
N PRO A 65 26.98 5.53 -6.22
CA PRO A 65 26.28 6.75 -5.82
C PRO A 65 24.77 6.52 -5.73
N PRO A 66 24.04 7.29 -4.92
CA PRO A 66 22.57 7.17 -4.79
C PRO A 66 21.85 7.18 -6.14
N SER A 67 22.30 7.99 -7.10
CA SER A 67 21.73 8.06 -8.45
C SER A 67 21.76 6.73 -9.22
N SER A 68 22.58 5.77 -8.83
CA SER A 68 22.54 4.42 -9.39
C SER A 68 21.26 3.66 -9.02
N PHE A 69 20.51 4.14 -8.02
CA PHE A 69 19.27 3.57 -7.50
C PHE A 69 18.02 4.32 -7.96
N ASP A 70 18.16 5.32 -8.86
CA ASP A 70 17.05 6.14 -9.41
C ASP A 70 16.10 5.33 -10.34
N THR A 71 16.11 4.01 -10.21
CA THR A 71 15.15 3.09 -10.82
C THR A 71 14.08 2.62 -9.83
N GLY A 72 14.12 3.13 -8.61
CA GLY A 72 13.19 2.84 -7.54
C GLY A 72 11.75 3.31 -7.86
N TYR A 73 10.77 2.82 -7.07
CA TYR A 73 9.38 3.24 -7.30
C TYR A 73 9.20 4.74 -7.07
N VAL A 74 10.00 5.34 -6.20
CA VAL A 74 9.97 6.79 -5.90
C VAL A 74 10.28 7.58 -7.16
N ASP A 75 11.33 7.22 -7.87
CA ASP A 75 11.76 7.90 -9.09
C ASP A 75 10.78 7.70 -10.24
N VAL A 76 10.28 6.47 -10.40
CA VAL A 76 9.26 6.16 -11.42
C VAL A 76 7.96 6.93 -11.15
N PHE A 77 7.54 7.02 -9.89
CA PHE A 77 6.36 7.79 -9.50
C PHE A 77 6.60 9.30 -9.69
N ALA A 78 7.74 9.81 -9.25
CA ALA A 78 8.14 11.21 -9.44
C ALA A 78 8.15 11.62 -10.92
N ALA A 79 8.71 10.77 -11.80
CA ALA A 79 8.72 11.04 -13.24
C ALA A 79 7.31 11.19 -13.82
N ARG A 80 6.33 10.47 -13.28
CA ARG A 80 4.91 10.62 -13.68
C ARG A 80 4.29 11.89 -13.12
N LEU A 81 4.58 12.23 -11.86
CA LEU A 81 4.10 13.46 -11.24
C LEU A 81 4.64 14.71 -11.94
N ARG A 82 5.90 14.68 -12.40
CA ARG A 82 6.52 15.78 -13.15
C ARG A 82 5.84 16.06 -14.50
N LYS A 83 5.08 15.10 -15.04
CA LYS A 83 4.21 15.37 -16.21
C LYS A 83 3.04 16.30 -15.87
N LEU A 84 2.64 16.36 -14.60
CA LEU A 84 1.56 17.23 -14.10
C LEU A 84 2.11 18.51 -13.46
N SER A 85 3.30 18.43 -12.87
CA SER A 85 4.00 19.53 -12.21
C SER A 85 5.50 19.44 -12.54
N PRO A 86 5.97 20.08 -13.64
CA PRO A 86 7.37 19.97 -14.09
C PRO A 86 8.41 20.44 -13.07
N SER A 87 8.04 21.38 -12.20
CA SER A 87 8.91 21.93 -11.15
C SER A 87 8.96 21.10 -9.88
N LEU A 88 8.28 19.93 -9.83
CA LEU A 88 8.23 19.07 -8.65
C LEU A 88 9.64 18.64 -8.22
N GLN A 89 10.01 18.97 -6.99
CA GLN A 89 11.21 18.48 -6.33
C GLN A 89 10.92 17.18 -5.58
N VAL A 90 11.89 16.29 -5.52
CA VAL A 90 11.78 15.02 -4.77
C VAL A 90 12.75 15.06 -3.62
N VAL A 91 12.28 14.70 -2.44
CA VAL A 91 13.11 14.47 -1.25
C VAL A 91 12.90 13.02 -0.83
N ASN A 92 13.94 12.21 -0.90
CA ASN A 92 13.91 10.78 -0.59
C ASN A 92 14.78 10.48 0.65
N TYR A 93 14.13 10.33 1.80
CA TYR A 93 14.79 9.94 3.06
C TYR A 93 14.84 8.42 3.25
N GLY A 94 14.44 7.62 2.26
CA GLY A 94 14.51 6.17 2.32
C GLY A 94 15.86 5.68 2.79
N CYS A 95 15.87 4.79 3.80
CA CYS A 95 17.08 4.22 4.36
C CYS A 95 17.00 2.69 4.41
N PRO A 96 17.89 1.96 3.74
CA PRO A 96 17.90 0.50 3.84
C PRO A 96 17.90 0.02 5.30
N GLY A 97 17.10 -1.01 5.62
CA GLY A 97 16.96 -1.53 6.97
C GLY A 97 16.01 -0.76 7.90
N GLU A 98 15.42 0.35 7.46
CA GLU A 98 14.48 1.12 8.28
C GLU A 98 13.23 0.29 8.66
N SER A 99 12.88 0.32 9.93
CA SER A 99 11.68 -0.29 10.50
C SER A 99 10.82 0.77 11.18
N THR A 100 9.59 0.43 11.58
CA THR A 100 8.79 1.37 12.38
C THR A 100 9.43 1.70 13.74
N ARG A 101 10.33 0.84 14.25
CA ARG A 101 11.09 1.09 15.49
C ARG A 101 12.18 2.12 15.25
N THR A 102 13.06 1.85 14.28
CA THR A 102 14.21 2.73 13.98
C THR A 102 13.76 4.05 13.37
N PHE A 103 12.63 4.07 12.67
CA PHE A 103 12.02 5.29 12.13
C PHE A 103 11.70 6.34 13.22
N VAL A 104 11.44 5.91 14.46
CA VAL A 104 11.14 6.79 15.60
C VAL A 104 12.26 6.88 16.62
N ALA A 105 13.19 5.91 16.66
CA ALA A 105 14.25 5.84 17.64
C ALA A 105 15.65 6.13 17.06
N GLY A 106 15.78 6.10 15.75
CA GLY A 106 17.06 6.18 15.04
C GLY A 106 17.73 4.82 14.88
N GLY A 107 18.84 4.77 14.15
CA GLY A 107 19.58 3.53 13.91
C GLY A 107 19.02 2.73 12.74
N CYS A 108 18.83 3.35 11.59
CA CYS A 108 18.58 2.64 10.33
C CYS A 108 19.77 1.69 10.07
N ASP A 109 19.57 0.39 10.30
CA ASP A 109 20.64 -0.62 10.36
C ASP A 109 21.36 -0.81 9.02
N GLY A 110 20.66 -0.67 7.91
CA GLY A 110 21.23 -0.80 6.55
C GLY A 110 21.83 0.50 5.99
N ARG A 111 22.05 1.54 6.81
CA ARG A 111 22.70 2.78 6.34
C ARG A 111 24.11 2.52 5.80
N GLY A 112 24.82 1.53 6.36
CA GLY A 112 26.13 1.09 5.89
C GLY A 112 26.08 0.26 4.59
N ASP A 113 24.91 -0.17 4.13
CA ASP A 113 24.74 -0.98 2.92
C ASP A 113 24.78 -0.14 1.63
N VAL A 114 24.81 1.17 1.77
CA VAL A 114 24.88 2.12 0.66
C VAL A 114 25.90 3.22 0.97
N LYS A 115 26.48 3.80 -0.08
CA LYS A 115 27.48 4.87 0.04
C LYS A 115 26.91 6.11 0.76
N ALA A 116 25.69 6.49 0.40
CA ALA A 116 24.98 7.63 0.96
C ALA A 116 23.47 7.45 0.74
N LEU A 117 22.66 8.16 1.50
CA LEU A 117 21.24 8.33 1.21
C LEU A 117 21.04 9.30 0.04
N HIS A 118 19.87 9.25 -0.64
CA HIS A 118 19.54 10.22 -1.70
C HIS A 118 19.54 11.63 -1.14
N ASP A 119 18.80 11.84 -0.06
CA ASP A 119 18.79 13.09 0.71
C ASP A 119 19.25 12.79 2.14
N ALA A 120 20.37 13.38 2.53
CA ALA A 120 20.98 13.14 3.82
C ALA A 120 20.19 13.82 4.95
N TYR A 121 20.03 13.10 6.06
CA TYR A 121 19.49 13.64 7.29
C TYR A 121 20.31 13.14 8.49
N LYS A 122 20.21 13.85 9.61
CA LYS A 122 20.83 13.47 10.88
C LYS A 122 19.79 12.87 11.84
N GLY A 123 20.20 11.87 12.60
CA GLY A 123 19.35 11.28 13.64
C GLY A 123 18.21 10.44 13.08
N VAL A 124 17.01 10.72 13.55
CA VAL A 124 15.79 9.94 13.35
C VAL A 124 15.08 10.37 12.07
N GLN A 125 14.71 9.42 11.21
CA GLN A 125 14.04 9.73 9.94
C GLN A 125 12.72 10.49 10.15
N LEU A 126 11.94 10.12 11.17
CA LEU A 126 10.68 10.82 11.47
C LEU A 126 10.92 12.29 11.83
N ASP A 127 11.94 12.59 12.63
CA ASP A 127 12.21 13.98 13.03
C ASP A 127 12.71 14.81 11.86
N ALA A 128 13.51 14.22 10.96
CA ALA A 128 13.90 14.84 9.70
C ALA A 128 12.68 15.16 8.83
N ALA A 129 11.77 14.19 8.67
CA ALA A 129 10.52 14.37 7.92
C ALA A 129 9.66 15.50 8.53
N LEU A 130 9.45 15.48 9.85
CA LEU A 130 8.66 16.51 10.54
C LEU A 130 9.31 17.90 10.44
N SER A 131 10.64 17.98 10.48
CA SER A 131 11.36 19.24 10.30
C SER A 131 11.20 19.77 8.88
N PHE A 132 11.33 18.91 7.87
CA PHE A 132 11.11 19.26 6.48
C PHE A 132 9.68 19.75 6.24
N LEU A 133 8.66 19.05 6.78
CA LEU A 133 7.26 19.44 6.64
C LEU A 133 6.96 20.81 7.30
N ARG A 134 7.60 21.12 8.44
CA ARG A 134 7.48 22.44 9.09
C ARG A 134 8.16 23.55 8.30
N ALA A 135 9.28 23.24 7.64
CA ALA A 135 10.00 24.20 6.81
C ALA A 135 9.27 24.51 5.48
N HIS A 136 8.44 23.56 5.01
CA HIS A 136 7.69 23.68 3.74
C HIS A 136 6.18 23.53 3.97
N PRO A 137 5.55 24.42 4.77
CA PRO A 137 4.15 24.30 5.14
C PRO A 137 3.25 24.40 3.91
N ARG A 138 2.36 23.41 3.72
CA ARG A 138 1.42 23.29 2.59
C ARG A 138 2.06 23.06 1.22
N ASP A 139 3.37 22.96 1.11
CA ASP A 139 4.09 22.78 -0.17
C ASP A 139 4.54 21.34 -0.42
N VAL A 140 4.30 20.44 0.50
CA VAL A 140 4.65 19.02 0.38
C VAL A 140 3.39 18.18 0.11
N SER A 141 3.32 17.61 -1.08
CA SER A 141 2.32 16.60 -1.49
C SER A 141 2.69 16.05 -2.87
N PRO A 142 2.71 14.70 -3.06
CA PRO A 142 2.36 13.66 -2.08
C PRO A 142 3.48 13.37 -1.07
N ILE A 143 3.15 12.54 -0.06
CA ILE A 143 4.09 11.90 0.86
C ILE A 143 3.89 10.39 0.72
N THR A 144 4.94 9.62 0.45
CA THR A 144 4.87 8.15 0.48
C THR A 144 5.58 7.59 1.70
N VAL A 145 5.05 6.50 2.28
CA VAL A 145 5.63 5.81 3.43
C VAL A 145 5.71 4.32 3.13
N THR A 146 6.90 3.75 3.20
CA THR A 146 7.14 2.31 2.99
C THR A 146 7.85 1.74 4.21
N LEU A 147 7.08 1.07 5.07
CA LEU A 147 7.58 0.47 6.31
C LEU A 147 6.78 -0.80 6.62
N TRP A 148 7.42 -1.97 6.68
CA TRP A 148 6.86 -3.22 7.18
C TRP A 148 7.89 -4.38 7.19
N GLY A 149 8.72 -4.49 6.14
CA GLY A 149 9.61 -5.63 5.94
C GLY A 149 10.59 -5.81 7.09
N ASN A 150 11.24 -4.75 7.51
CA ASN A 150 12.23 -4.76 8.59
C ASN A 150 11.62 -4.81 10.01
N ASP A 151 10.31 -4.75 10.13
CA ASP A 151 9.60 -5.10 11.37
C ASP A 151 9.39 -6.62 11.49
N TRP A 152 9.16 -7.30 10.35
CA TRP A 152 8.78 -8.70 10.31
C TRP A 152 9.93 -9.67 9.98
N LEU A 153 10.78 -9.33 9.02
CA LEU A 153 11.86 -10.21 8.56
C LEU A 153 12.84 -10.64 9.68
N PRO A 154 13.22 -9.78 10.63
CA PRO A 154 14.05 -10.20 11.77
C PRO A 154 13.36 -11.24 12.65
N VAL A 155 12.04 -11.20 12.79
CA VAL A 155 11.29 -12.22 13.54
C VAL A 155 11.26 -13.52 12.75
N LEU A 156 10.93 -13.47 11.46
CA LEU A 156 10.85 -14.65 10.62
C LEU A 156 12.20 -15.35 10.47
N LEU A 157 13.25 -14.62 10.16
CA LEU A 157 14.57 -15.16 9.84
C LEU A 157 15.45 -15.31 11.09
N GLY A 158 15.41 -14.34 11.99
CA GLY A 158 16.18 -14.33 13.23
C GLY A 158 15.53 -15.18 14.33
N THR A 159 14.44 -14.70 14.92
CA THR A 159 13.79 -15.38 16.06
C THR A 159 13.25 -16.76 15.70
N CYS A 160 12.63 -16.90 14.53
CA CYS A 160 12.01 -18.15 14.09
C CYS A 160 12.90 -19.00 13.19
N HIS A 161 14.07 -18.54 12.79
CA HIS A 161 14.99 -19.26 11.88
C HIS A 161 14.28 -19.82 10.63
N GLY A 162 13.31 -19.07 10.09
CA GLY A 162 12.47 -19.50 8.96
C GLY A 162 11.40 -20.54 9.31
N GLY A 163 11.22 -20.90 10.58
CA GLY A 163 10.26 -21.91 11.02
C GLY A 163 8.81 -21.41 10.96
N LEU A 164 7.97 -22.07 10.14
CA LEU A 164 6.58 -21.67 9.88
C LEU A 164 5.70 -21.67 11.13
N ALA A 165 5.83 -22.66 12.02
CA ALA A 165 5.04 -22.75 13.25
C ALA A 165 5.34 -21.56 14.17
N CYS A 166 6.62 -21.22 14.36
CA CYS A 166 7.06 -20.06 15.11
C CYS A 166 6.55 -18.77 14.45
N ALA A 167 6.75 -18.60 13.15
CA ALA A 167 6.30 -17.42 12.41
C ALA A 167 4.80 -17.16 12.59
N ARG A 168 3.96 -18.19 12.44
CA ARG A 168 2.51 -18.09 12.67
C ARG A 168 2.15 -17.73 14.11
N LYS A 169 2.90 -18.24 15.08
CA LYS A 169 2.69 -17.94 16.50
C LYS A 169 3.06 -16.49 16.83
N GLN A 170 4.13 -15.97 16.25
CA GLN A 170 4.62 -14.61 16.51
C GLN A 170 3.85 -13.53 15.73
N ALA A 171 3.33 -13.86 14.54
CA ALA A 171 2.72 -12.88 13.64
C ALA A 171 1.62 -12.01 14.27
N PRO A 172 0.69 -12.51 15.10
CA PRO A 172 -0.37 -11.67 15.68
C PRO A 172 0.18 -10.56 16.59
N SER A 173 1.14 -10.89 17.47
CA SER A 173 1.76 -9.90 18.38
C SER A 173 2.59 -8.87 17.61
N GLU A 174 3.39 -9.33 16.66
CA GLU A 174 4.21 -8.44 15.83
C GLU A 174 3.37 -7.52 14.94
N THR A 175 2.33 -8.06 14.31
CA THR A 175 1.40 -7.25 13.51
C THR A 175 0.70 -6.19 14.36
N LYS A 176 0.29 -6.53 15.59
CA LYS A 176 -0.32 -5.56 16.53
C LYS A 176 0.66 -4.46 16.92
N ALA A 177 1.88 -4.83 17.29
CA ALA A 177 2.91 -3.88 17.68
C ALA A 177 3.32 -2.96 16.52
N PHE A 178 3.51 -3.53 15.33
CA PHE A 178 3.74 -2.80 14.08
C PHE A 178 2.61 -1.81 13.79
N ALA A 179 1.34 -2.25 13.81
CA ALA A 179 0.19 -1.42 13.55
C ALA A 179 0.12 -0.20 14.49
N SER A 180 0.42 -0.40 15.78
CA SER A 180 0.45 0.68 16.76
C SER A 180 1.51 1.73 16.41
N ARG A 181 2.75 1.29 16.11
CA ARG A 181 3.84 2.19 15.74
C ARG A 181 3.54 2.92 14.43
N LEU A 182 3.10 2.21 13.40
CA LEU A 182 2.76 2.83 12.11
C LEU A 182 1.64 3.87 12.25
N THR A 183 0.61 3.57 13.04
CA THR A 183 -0.48 4.53 13.32
C THR A 183 0.06 5.80 13.99
N ALA A 184 0.94 5.66 14.98
CA ALA A 184 1.55 6.81 15.66
C ALA A 184 2.41 7.64 14.70
N ILE A 185 3.20 7.01 13.84
CA ILE A 185 4.01 7.64 12.80
C ILE A 185 3.11 8.46 11.85
N LEU A 186 2.10 7.81 11.27
CA LEU A 186 1.21 8.44 10.29
C LEU A 186 0.43 9.62 10.87
N ARG A 187 -0.01 9.52 12.14
CA ARG A 187 -0.66 10.64 12.85
C ARG A 187 0.28 11.82 13.02
N ARG A 188 1.54 11.60 13.36
CA ARG A 188 2.54 12.68 13.47
C ARG A 188 2.78 13.36 12.12
N ILE A 189 2.92 12.57 11.04
CA ILE A 189 3.08 13.10 9.68
C ILE A 189 1.82 13.87 9.26
N ARG A 190 0.62 13.34 9.51
CA ARG A 190 -0.65 14.01 9.21
C ARG A 190 -0.80 15.34 9.97
N ALA A 191 -0.42 15.37 11.24
CA ALA A 191 -0.45 16.60 12.04
C ALA A 191 0.49 17.67 11.49
N ALA A 192 1.67 17.27 10.98
CA ALA A 192 2.63 18.20 10.37
C ALA A 192 2.25 18.63 8.95
N ALA A 193 1.47 17.81 8.24
CA ALA A 193 1.03 18.06 6.86
C ALA A 193 -0.47 17.76 6.68
N PRO A 194 -1.38 18.55 7.28
CA PRO A 194 -2.80 18.23 7.34
C PRO A 194 -3.49 18.17 5.97
N GLY A 195 -2.99 18.91 4.98
CA GLY A 195 -3.54 18.93 3.62
C GLY A 195 -2.74 18.11 2.60
N ALA A 196 -1.72 17.34 3.00
CA ALA A 196 -0.94 16.52 2.09
C ALA A 196 -1.65 15.21 1.75
N GLU A 197 -1.47 14.74 0.53
CA GLU A 197 -1.78 13.36 0.21
C GLU A 197 -0.71 12.45 0.82
N ILE A 198 -1.10 11.51 1.68
CA ILE A 198 -0.21 10.52 2.27
C ILE A 198 -0.60 9.15 1.71
N ILE A 199 0.37 8.41 1.15
CA ILE A 199 0.17 7.09 0.56
C ILE A 199 1.12 6.12 1.25
N VAL A 200 0.57 5.06 1.82
CA VAL A 200 1.35 4.00 2.47
C VAL A 200 1.39 2.78 1.55
N THR A 201 2.56 2.21 1.30
CA THR A 201 2.67 0.97 0.54
C THR A 201 2.29 -0.23 1.42
N GLY A 202 1.59 -1.20 0.84
CA GLY A 202 1.19 -2.43 1.51
C GLY A 202 2.33 -3.44 1.66
N ALA A 203 2.02 -4.57 2.31
CA ALA A 203 2.93 -5.69 2.48
C ALA A 203 2.76 -6.74 1.37
N TRP A 204 3.77 -7.59 1.19
CA TRP A 204 3.69 -8.77 0.31
C TRP A 204 4.48 -9.95 0.89
N ASN A 205 4.17 -11.15 0.44
CA ASN A 205 4.95 -12.36 0.78
C ASN A 205 6.13 -12.49 -0.17
N PRO A 206 7.37 -12.28 0.27
CA PRO A 206 8.53 -12.37 -0.60
C PRO A 206 9.04 -13.80 -0.80
N ASP A 207 8.55 -14.79 -0.04
CA ASP A 207 9.08 -16.16 -0.09
C ASP A 207 8.26 -17.07 -1.01
N PRO A 208 8.81 -17.46 -2.19
CA PRO A 208 8.10 -18.29 -3.15
C PRO A 208 7.87 -19.73 -2.67
N ARG A 209 8.55 -20.17 -1.58
CA ARG A 209 8.42 -21.51 -1.00
C ARG A 209 7.17 -21.62 -0.14
N TYR A 210 6.78 -20.54 0.53
CA TYR A 210 5.74 -20.52 1.56
C TYR A 210 4.58 -19.59 1.23
N LEU A 211 4.25 -19.44 -0.06
CA LEU A 211 3.19 -18.52 -0.52
C LEU A 211 1.85 -18.78 0.16
N ARG A 212 1.40 -20.04 0.22
CA ARG A 212 0.13 -20.39 0.89
C ARG A 212 0.25 -20.35 2.40
N GLN A 213 1.35 -20.92 2.92
CA GLN A 213 1.53 -21.10 4.36
C GLN A 213 1.66 -19.80 5.11
N LEU A 214 2.27 -18.77 4.51
CA LEU A 214 2.44 -17.45 5.09
C LEU A 214 1.43 -16.41 4.57
N ALA A 215 0.55 -16.76 3.63
CA ALA A 215 -0.47 -15.83 3.12
C ALA A 215 -1.27 -15.14 4.24
N PRO A 216 -1.78 -15.87 5.27
CA PRO A 216 -2.53 -15.21 6.34
C PRO A 216 -1.70 -14.19 7.13
N VAL A 217 -0.39 -14.41 7.28
CA VAL A 217 0.51 -13.48 7.97
C VAL A 217 0.61 -12.18 7.18
N TYR A 218 0.92 -12.26 5.89
CA TYR A 218 1.07 -11.05 5.05
C TYR A 218 -0.26 -10.33 4.82
N GLN A 219 -1.38 -11.05 4.75
CA GLN A 219 -2.73 -10.48 4.74
C GLN A 219 -3.00 -9.68 6.02
N SER A 220 -2.56 -10.19 7.18
CA SER A 220 -2.70 -9.49 8.46
C SER A 220 -1.89 -8.20 8.50
N PHE A 221 -0.64 -8.21 7.98
CA PHE A 221 0.18 -6.99 7.85
C PHE A 221 -0.46 -5.99 6.89
N GLU A 222 -0.89 -6.43 5.70
CA GLU A 222 -1.57 -5.56 4.73
C GLU A 222 -2.82 -4.92 5.33
N ALA A 223 -3.64 -5.71 6.02
CA ALA A 223 -4.84 -5.20 6.71
C ALA A 223 -4.49 -4.24 7.85
N ALA A 224 -3.38 -4.46 8.56
CA ALA A 224 -2.89 -3.56 9.60
C ALA A 224 -2.44 -2.22 9.00
N ILE A 225 -1.71 -2.25 7.88
CA ILE A 225 -1.33 -1.05 7.12
C ILE A 225 -2.57 -0.28 6.65
N ALA A 226 -3.56 -0.98 6.09
CA ALA A 226 -4.80 -0.36 5.62
C ALA A 226 -5.55 0.35 6.75
N ARG A 227 -5.67 -0.30 7.93
CA ARG A 227 -6.31 0.31 9.10
C ARG A 227 -5.53 1.53 9.62
N ALA A 228 -4.20 1.44 9.70
CA ALA A 228 -3.36 2.55 10.14
C ALA A 228 -3.47 3.75 9.17
N ALA A 229 -3.46 3.49 7.87
CA ALA A 229 -3.63 4.50 6.83
C ALA A 229 -5.01 5.18 6.95
N THR A 230 -6.10 4.41 6.96
CA THR A 230 -7.47 4.95 7.09
C THR A 230 -7.63 5.75 8.37
N GLY A 231 -7.16 5.23 9.51
CA GLY A 231 -7.23 5.91 10.82
C GLY A 231 -6.34 7.16 10.93
N SER A 232 -5.53 7.43 9.92
CA SER A 232 -4.67 8.62 9.81
C SER A 232 -4.97 9.45 8.57
N GLN A 233 -6.13 9.23 7.94
CA GLN A 233 -6.53 9.91 6.68
C GLN A 233 -5.49 9.75 5.56
N ALA A 234 -4.78 8.65 5.55
CA ALA A 234 -3.86 8.28 4.49
C ALA A 234 -4.50 7.23 3.56
N LYS A 235 -3.99 7.13 2.35
CA LYS A 235 -4.37 6.12 1.36
C LYS A 235 -3.43 4.93 1.46
N ILE A 236 -3.88 3.75 1.04
CA ILE A 236 -3.02 2.58 0.89
C ILE A 236 -2.81 2.28 -0.59
N ALA A 237 -1.57 1.97 -0.96
CA ALA A 237 -1.23 1.29 -2.20
C ALA A 237 -1.03 -0.20 -1.89
N PRO A 238 -2.05 -1.07 -2.08
CA PRO A 238 -1.98 -2.47 -1.68
C PRO A 238 -0.98 -3.24 -2.54
N MET A 239 -0.11 -4.05 -1.89
CA MET A 239 0.96 -4.77 -2.59
C MET A 239 0.67 -6.25 -2.80
N LEU A 240 -0.21 -6.88 -2.01
CA LEU A 240 -0.61 -8.27 -2.25
C LEU A 240 -1.16 -8.48 -3.67
N PRO A 241 -2.10 -7.66 -4.20
CA PRO A 241 -2.58 -7.83 -5.58
C PRO A 241 -1.48 -7.61 -6.63
N VAL A 242 -0.43 -6.88 -6.29
CA VAL A 242 0.67 -6.56 -7.21
C VAL A 242 1.68 -7.70 -7.29
N LEU A 243 2.14 -8.20 -6.13
CA LEU A 243 3.25 -9.14 -6.02
C LEU A 243 2.79 -10.58 -5.73
N ASN A 244 1.67 -10.74 -5.03
CA ASN A 244 1.06 -12.05 -4.72
C ASN A 244 -0.41 -12.09 -5.17
N PRO A 245 -0.74 -11.88 -6.45
CA PRO A 245 -2.13 -11.88 -6.91
C PRO A 245 -2.79 -13.23 -6.65
N ALA A 246 -4.12 -13.24 -6.60
CA ALA A 246 -4.88 -14.48 -6.59
C ALA A 246 -4.55 -15.34 -7.82
N GLY A 247 -4.62 -16.66 -7.67
CA GLY A 247 -4.34 -17.58 -8.77
C GLY A 247 -3.52 -18.80 -8.34
N SER A 248 -3.00 -19.55 -9.33
CA SER A 248 -2.20 -20.73 -9.07
C SER A 248 -0.85 -20.37 -8.40
N LEU A 249 -0.29 -21.31 -7.62
CA LEU A 249 1.04 -21.11 -7.04
C LEU A 249 2.13 -20.89 -8.10
N GLN A 250 1.99 -21.51 -9.25
CA GLN A 250 2.92 -21.32 -10.35
C GLN A 250 2.88 -19.86 -10.85
N ALA A 251 1.68 -19.31 -11.05
CA ALA A 251 1.51 -17.94 -11.47
C ALA A 251 2.04 -16.93 -10.44
N GLN A 252 1.77 -17.17 -9.15
CA GLN A 252 2.30 -16.34 -8.06
C GLN A 252 3.83 -16.39 -7.98
N ARG A 253 4.44 -17.58 -8.10
CA ARG A 253 5.89 -17.74 -8.18
C ARG A 253 6.48 -17.00 -9.37
N ALA A 254 5.94 -17.22 -10.56
CA ALA A 254 6.40 -16.54 -11.77
C ALA A 254 6.34 -15.01 -11.61
N ARG A 255 5.31 -14.50 -10.96
CA ARG A 255 5.15 -13.09 -10.65
C ARG A 255 6.24 -12.58 -9.71
N LEU A 256 6.48 -13.26 -8.60
CA LEU A 256 7.56 -12.90 -7.66
C LEU A 256 8.92 -12.95 -8.33
N CYS A 257 9.23 -14.02 -9.08
CA CYS A 257 10.49 -14.15 -9.80
C CYS A 257 10.73 -13.05 -10.85
N LYS A 258 9.65 -12.56 -11.46
CA LYS A 258 9.72 -11.44 -12.43
C LYS A 258 9.97 -10.09 -11.73
N PHE A 259 9.33 -9.89 -10.58
CA PHE A 259 9.28 -8.58 -9.94
C PHE A 259 10.26 -8.41 -8.78
N THR A 260 10.90 -9.48 -8.33
CA THR A 260 11.92 -9.42 -7.28
C THR A 260 13.15 -10.24 -7.66
N PHE A 261 14.25 -10.01 -6.96
CA PHE A 261 15.48 -10.80 -7.12
C PHE A 261 15.44 -12.12 -6.33
N ILE A 262 14.31 -12.50 -5.75
CA ILE A 262 14.21 -13.69 -4.88
C ILE A 262 14.62 -14.99 -5.58
N CYS A 263 14.29 -15.15 -6.86
CA CYS A 263 14.60 -16.37 -7.60
C CYS A 263 16.01 -16.38 -8.20
N SER A 264 16.58 -15.21 -8.48
CA SER A 264 17.88 -15.09 -9.11
C SER A 264 19.03 -14.88 -8.12
N LYS A 265 18.73 -14.25 -6.97
CA LYS A 265 19.74 -13.86 -5.96
C LYS A 265 19.35 -14.24 -4.53
N GLY A 266 18.18 -14.84 -4.31
CA GLY A 266 17.66 -15.11 -2.97
C GLY A 266 17.26 -13.85 -2.19
N ASP A 267 17.10 -12.73 -2.88
CA ASP A 267 16.90 -11.41 -2.30
C ASP A 267 15.48 -10.88 -2.61
N PRO A 268 14.71 -10.41 -1.61
CA PRO A 268 13.32 -10.00 -1.81
C PRO A 268 13.15 -8.63 -2.48
N HIS A 269 14.22 -7.85 -2.67
CA HIS A 269 14.11 -6.52 -3.25
C HIS A 269 13.61 -6.55 -4.70
N PRO A 270 12.86 -5.53 -5.12
CA PRO A 270 12.27 -5.49 -6.45
C PRO A 270 13.29 -5.30 -7.57
N THR A 271 13.04 -5.95 -8.71
CA THR A 271 13.65 -5.61 -9.99
C THR A 271 13.10 -4.27 -10.50
N ASP A 272 13.67 -3.71 -11.57
CA ASP A 272 13.11 -2.51 -12.21
C ASP A 272 11.63 -2.72 -12.62
N ALA A 273 11.27 -3.92 -13.07
CA ALA A 273 9.89 -4.26 -13.38
C ALA A 273 9.02 -4.28 -12.12
N GLY A 274 9.55 -4.75 -10.99
CA GLY A 274 8.91 -4.71 -9.69
C GLY A 274 8.70 -3.28 -9.19
N TYR A 275 9.71 -2.45 -9.25
CA TYR A 275 9.60 -1.04 -8.86
C TYR A 275 8.59 -0.28 -9.73
N ARG A 276 8.56 -0.54 -11.04
CA ARG A 276 7.50 0.01 -11.91
C ARG A 276 6.10 -0.43 -11.49
N ALA A 277 5.93 -1.70 -11.12
CA ALA A 277 4.65 -2.23 -10.66
C ALA A 277 4.20 -1.63 -9.31
N ILE A 278 5.15 -1.38 -8.39
CA ILE A 278 4.90 -0.66 -7.12
C ILE A 278 4.49 0.78 -7.43
N ALA A 279 5.23 1.49 -8.29
CA ALA A 279 4.89 2.85 -8.71
C ALA A 279 3.51 2.94 -9.37
N ASP A 280 3.10 1.92 -10.15
CA ASP A 280 1.75 1.82 -10.71
C ASP A 280 0.68 1.73 -9.63
N ALA A 281 0.94 0.97 -8.56
CA ALA A 281 0.01 0.86 -7.44
C ALA A 281 -0.08 2.16 -6.64
N VAL A 282 1.05 2.82 -6.38
CA VAL A 282 1.10 4.14 -5.73
C VAL A 282 0.35 5.17 -6.56
N MET A 283 0.55 5.19 -7.89
CA MET A 283 -0.17 6.09 -8.80
C MET A 283 -1.68 5.83 -8.80
N ARG A 284 -2.11 4.56 -8.72
CA ARG A 284 -3.55 4.24 -8.61
C ARG A 284 -4.15 4.70 -7.28
N ALA A 285 -3.38 4.61 -6.20
CA ALA A 285 -3.81 5.10 -4.89
C ALA A 285 -3.88 6.64 -4.82
N SER A 286 -3.09 7.33 -5.63
CA SER A 286 -3.07 8.80 -5.75
C SER A 286 -4.27 9.41 -6.52
N ARG A 287 -5.20 8.59 -7.02
CA ARG A 287 -6.40 9.02 -7.77
C ARG A 287 -7.60 9.26 -6.88
#